data_df0eca88879eda2ce78db87f02ae42dd
#
_entry.id   df0eca88879eda2ce78db87f02ae42dd
#
_cell.length_a   1.000
_cell.length_b   1.000
_cell.length_c   1.000
_cell.angle_alpha   90.00
_cell.angle_beta   90.00
_cell.angle_gamma   90.00
#
_symmetry.space_group_name_H-M   'P 1'
#
loop_
_entity.id
_entity.type
_entity.pdbx_description
1 polymer ?
#
loop_
_entity_poly.entity_id
_entity_poly.type
_entity_poly.pdbx_seq_one_letter_code
_entity_poly.pdbx_strand_id
1 'polypeptide(L)'
;MKTRHFILSLIALMTMSVAQAAGLTGRDIMQKVKNRADGDTRYATVEMTLIQKSGHKRVRKIESWAMDEGKDTKKIMFFTYPGDVKGTGFLTWDYDNPGKTDDKWLYLPAMKK
;
A
#
# COMPACT_ATOMS: atom_id res chain seq x y z
N MET A 1 -0.97 -10.72 -63.69
CA MET A 1 -1.80 -9.85 -62.86
C MET A 1 -2.31 -10.50 -61.55
N LYS A 2 -2.56 -11.79 -61.52
CA LYS A 2 -3.07 -12.49 -60.32
C LYS A 2 -2.05 -12.62 -59.17
N THR A 3 -0.75 -12.68 -59.43
CA THR A 3 0.31 -12.80 -58.42
C THR A 3 0.59 -11.53 -57.64
N ARG A 4 0.32 -10.35 -58.18
CA ARG A 4 0.56 -9.06 -57.47
C ARG A 4 -0.46 -8.81 -56.37
N HIS A 5 -1.69 -9.28 -56.51
CA HIS A 5 -2.74 -9.13 -55.50
C HIS A 5 -2.54 -10.10 -54.34
N PHE A 6 -1.95 -11.27 -54.61
CA PHE A 6 -1.63 -12.24 -53.56
C PHE A 6 -0.51 -11.76 -52.61
N ILE A 7 0.49 -11.06 -53.14
CA ILE A 7 1.59 -10.50 -52.35
C ILE A 7 1.10 -9.32 -51.51
N LEU A 8 0.24 -8.47 -52.05
CA LEU A 8 -0.35 -7.34 -51.28
C LEU A 8 -1.26 -7.84 -50.13
N SER A 9 -2.02 -8.90 -50.31
CA SER A 9 -2.83 -9.50 -49.24
C SER A 9 -2.00 -10.14 -48.15
N LEU A 10 -0.85 -10.74 -48.49
CA LEU A 10 0.04 -11.37 -47.51
C LEU A 10 0.77 -10.34 -46.65
N ILE A 11 1.11 -9.16 -47.21
CA ILE A 11 1.74 -8.05 -46.47
C ILE A 11 0.73 -7.41 -45.54
N ALA A 12 -0.55 -7.28 -45.91
CA ALA A 12 -1.60 -6.72 -45.04
C ALA A 12 -1.91 -7.63 -43.82
N LEU A 13 -1.69 -8.94 -43.94
CA LEU A 13 -1.90 -9.88 -42.81
C LEU A 13 -0.73 -9.87 -41.81
N MET A 14 0.48 -9.42 -42.20
CA MET A 14 1.66 -9.38 -41.33
C MET A 14 1.72 -8.15 -40.42
N THR A 15 0.90 -7.13 -40.65
CA THR A 15 0.93 -5.92 -39.85
C THR A 15 0.03 -5.95 -38.62
N MET A 16 -0.71 -7.02 -38.37
CA MET A 16 -1.66 -7.16 -37.25
C MET A 16 -1.10 -7.84 -35.98
N SER A 17 0.16 -8.17 -35.92
CA SER A 17 0.74 -8.97 -34.81
C SER A 17 1.63 -8.17 -33.86
N VAL A 18 1.52 -6.85 -33.81
CA VAL A 18 2.20 -6.05 -32.79
C VAL A 18 1.13 -5.41 -31.86
N ALA A 19 0.33 -6.27 -31.26
CA ALA A 19 -0.58 -5.87 -30.23
C ALA A 19 -0.25 -6.63 -28.94
N GLN A 20 0.23 -5.86 -27.96
CA GLN A 20 -0.02 -6.10 -26.54
C GLN A 20 0.85 -7.15 -25.83
N ALA A 21 2.07 -6.79 -25.56
CA ALA A 21 2.60 -7.00 -24.23
C ALA A 21 2.48 -5.66 -23.45
N ALA A 22 1.27 -5.16 -23.28
CA ALA A 22 0.99 -4.14 -22.27
C ALA A 22 1.16 -4.83 -20.92
N GLY A 23 2.39 -4.86 -20.42
CA GLY A 23 2.69 -5.33 -19.08
C GLY A 23 1.83 -4.56 -18.08
N LEU A 24 1.54 -5.18 -16.93
CA LEU A 24 0.83 -4.51 -15.83
C LEU A 24 1.51 -3.18 -15.51
N THR A 25 0.74 -2.11 -15.48
CA THR A 25 1.24 -0.81 -15.01
C THR A 25 1.45 -0.85 -13.49
N GLY A 26 2.28 0.05 -12.97
CA GLY A 26 2.43 0.18 -11.51
C GLY A 26 1.10 0.38 -10.80
N ARG A 27 0.16 1.10 -11.41
CA ARG A 27 -1.20 1.28 -10.89
C ARG A 27 -1.97 -0.04 -10.83
N ASP A 28 -1.88 -0.88 -11.86
CA ASP A 28 -2.56 -2.19 -11.88
C ASP A 28 -2.02 -3.11 -10.79
N ILE A 29 -0.71 -3.08 -10.58
CA ILE A 29 -0.04 -3.83 -9.51
C ILE A 29 -0.55 -3.37 -8.15
N MET A 30 -0.55 -2.06 -7.89
CA MET A 30 -1.04 -1.50 -6.62
C MET A 30 -2.52 -1.78 -6.39
N GLN A 31 -3.35 -1.74 -7.43
CA GLN A 31 -4.76 -2.09 -7.33
C GLN A 31 -4.96 -3.57 -6.98
N LYS A 32 -4.15 -4.47 -7.56
CA LYS A 32 -4.16 -5.89 -7.18
C LYS A 32 -3.70 -6.11 -5.74
N VAL A 33 -2.70 -5.36 -5.27
CA VAL A 33 -2.27 -5.41 -3.86
C VAL A 33 -3.39 -4.95 -2.93
N LYS A 34 -4.06 -3.83 -3.26
CA LYS A 34 -5.21 -3.33 -2.48
C LYS A 34 -6.36 -4.34 -2.40
N ASN A 35 -6.64 -5.02 -3.51
CA ASN A 35 -7.78 -5.95 -3.60
C ASN A 35 -7.46 -7.37 -3.13
N ARG A 36 -6.22 -7.62 -2.66
CA ARG A 36 -5.83 -8.93 -2.15
C ARG A 36 -6.56 -9.19 -0.83
N ALA A 37 -7.13 -10.39 -0.69
CA ALA A 37 -7.66 -10.84 0.59
C ALA A 37 -6.53 -10.92 1.62
N ASP A 38 -6.62 -10.16 2.69
CA ASP A 38 -5.62 -10.05 3.76
C ASP A 38 -6.20 -10.32 5.15
N GLY A 39 -7.46 -10.80 5.19
CA GLY A 39 -8.22 -11.11 6.41
C GLY A 39 -8.85 -9.87 7.04
N ASP A 40 -9.84 -10.10 7.90
CA ASP A 40 -10.63 -9.03 8.53
C ASP A 40 -9.87 -8.37 9.69
N THR A 41 -8.85 -9.05 10.23
CA THR A 41 -8.02 -8.56 11.33
C THR A 41 -6.55 -8.85 11.10
N ARG A 42 -5.68 -7.93 11.51
CA ARG A 42 -4.23 -8.06 11.36
C ARG A 42 -3.54 -7.65 12.64
N TYR A 43 -2.52 -8.41 13.03
CA TYR A 43 -1.56 -8.04 14.07
C TYR A 43 -0.16 -8.01 13.46
N ALA A 44 0.62 -7.01 13.81
CA ALA A 44 2.00 -6.90 13.37
C ALA A 44 2.89 -6.27 14.44
N THR A 45 4.10 -6.81 14.53
CA THR A 45 5.22 -6.19 15.25
C THR A 45 6.16 -5.58 14.21
N VAL A 46 6.50 -4.31 14.37
CA VAL A 46 7.34 -3.56 13.43
C VAL A 46 8.56 -3.02 14.17
N GLU A 47 9.74 -3.27 13.62
CA GLU A 47 10.95 -2.55 14.01
C GLU A 47 11.30 -1.52 12.94
N MET A 48 11.35 -0.26 13.34
CA MET A 48 11.67 0.87 12.47
C MET A 48 13.03 1.46 12.87
N THR A 49 13.94 1.52 11.92
CA THR A 49 15.23 2.18 12.08
C THR A 49 15.21 3.50 11.31
N LEU A 50 15.27 4.62 12.04
CA LEU A 50 15.42 5.94 11.46
C LEU A 50 16.90 6.27 11.32
N ILE A 51 17.34 6.55 10.10
CA ILE A 51 18.73 6.86 9.78
C ILE A 51 18.83 8.34 9.39
N GLN A 52 19.60 9.09 10.15
CA GLN A 52 19.87 10.50 9.87
C GLN A 52 20.96 10.63 8.80
N LYS A 53 21.07 11.80 8.16
CA LYS A 53 22.14 12.08 7.19
C LYS A 53 23.55 11.90 7.77
N SER A 54 23.73 12.12 9.08
CA SER A 54 24.97 11.87 9.82
C SER A 54 25.30 10.40 10.06
N GLY A 55 24.40 9.47 9.64
CA GLY A 55 24.53 8.03 9.90
C GLY A 55 24.01 7.60 11.28
N HIS A 56 23.59 8.53 12.16
CA HIS A 56 23.01 8.19 13.44
C HIS A 56 21.70 7.42 13.26
N LYS A 57 21.55 6.32 14.00
CA LYS A 57 20.39 5.42 13.92
C LYS A 57 19.55 5.51 15.19
N ARG A 58 18.25 5.54 15.03
CA ARG A 58 17.28 5.43 16.13
C ARG A 58 16.35 4.27 15.84
N VAL A 59 16.25 3.31 16.74
CA VAL A 59 15.36 2.16 16.62
C VAL A 59 14.08 2.44 17.39
N ARG A 60 12.93 2.07 16.78
CA ARG A 60 11.60 2.10 17.38
C ARG A 60 10.96 0.73 17.20
N LYS A 61 10.30 0.22 18.24
CA LYS A 61 9.48 -0.98 18.14
C LYS A 61 8.03 -0.60 18.34
N ILE A 62 7.18 -1.16 17.51
CA ILE A 62 5.77 -0.84 17.42
C ILE A 62 4.99 -2.13 17.36
N GLU A 63 3.91 -2.22 18.12
CA GLU A 63 2.87 -3.22 17.93
C GLU A 63 1.66 -2.55 17.31
N SER A 64 1.05 -3.21 16.34
CA SER A 64 -0.13 -2.69 15.65
C SER A 64 -1.20 -3.76 15.47
N TRP A 65 -2.43 -3.31 15.60
CA TRP A 65 -3.63 -4.09 15.30
C TRP A 65 -4.45 -3.31 14.29
N ALA A 66 -4.97 -4.01 13.31
CA ALA A 66 -5.90 -3.45 12.35
C ALA A 66 -7.11 -4.37 12.24
N MET A 67 -8.26 -3.78 11.96
CA MET A 67 -9.49 -4.50 11.65
C MET A 67 -10.24 -3.77 10.55
N ASP A 68 -10.87 -4.54 9.68
CA ASP A 68 -11.75 -4.00 8.67
C ASP A 68 -13.19 -3.92 9.21
N GLU A 69 -13.86 -2.82 8.94
CA GLU A 69 -15.26 -2.57 9.25
C GLU A 69 -15.97 -2.19 7.96
N GLY A 70 -16.52 -3.19 7.28
CA GLY A 70 -17.02 -3.04 5.92
C GLY A 70 -15.87 -2.78 4.94
N LYS A 71 -15.84 -1.59 4.35
CA LYS A 71 -14.74 -1.14 3.46
C LYS A 71 -13.73 -0.24 4.15
N ASP A 72 -14.05 0.21 5.35
CA ASP A 72 -13.18 1.07 6.16
C ASP A 72 -12.20 0.23 6.96
N THR A 73 -11.06 0.80 7.30
CA THR A 73 -10.05 0.11 8.13
C THR A 73 -9.78 0.92 9.39
N LYS A 74 -9.89 0.28 10.55
CA LYS A 74 -9.44 0.83 11.84
C LYS A 74 -8.09 0.25 12.18
N LYS A 75 -7.14 1.07 12.58
CA LYS A 75 -5.81 0.64 12.97
C LYS A 75 -5.37 1.37 14.23
N ILE A 76 -4.85 0.61 15.20
CA ILE A 76 -4.21 1.14 16.39
C ILE A 76 -2.78 0.62 16.48
N MET A 77 -1.86 1.49 16.87
CA MET A 77 -0.48 1.12 17.09
C MET A 77 0.04 1.75 18.38
N PHE A 78 0.98 1.05 19.02
CA PHE A 78 1.67 1.55 20.21
C PHE A 78 3.16 1.39 20.06
N PHE A 79 3.91 2.41 20.45
CA PHE A 79 5.34 2.30 20.61
C PHE A 79 5.66 1.50 21.87
N THR A 80 6.46 0.45 21.71
CA THR A 80 6.90 -0.40 22.83
C THR A 80 8.36 -0.12 23.23
N TYR A 81 9.14 0.51 22.34
CA TYR A 81 10.53 0.88 22.57
C TYR A 81 10.93 2.10 21.71
N PRO A 82 11.83 2.96 22.20
CA PRO A 82 12.45 3.00 23.52
C PRO A 82 11.54 3.60 24.61
N GLY A 83 12.05 3.66 25.86
CA GLY A 83 11.26 4.08 27.01
C GLY A 83 10.67 5.49 26.93
N ASP A 84 11.37 6.42 26.22
CA ASP A 84 10.91 7.81 26.04
C ASP A 84 9.63 7.95 25.21
N VAL A 85 9.33 6.99 24.32
CA VAL A 85 8.11 6.97 23.51
C VAL A 85 7.17 5.82 23.85
N LYS A 86 7.58 4.93 24.76
CA LYS A 86 6.80 3.76 25.15
C LYS A 86 5.40 4.16 25.62
N GLY A 87 4.38 3.45 25.11
CA GLY A 87 2.97 3.69 25.41
C GLY A 87 2.34 4.81 24.59
N THR A 88 3.10 5.55 23.77
CA THR A 88 2.49 6.45 22.78
C THR A 88 1.65 5.63 21.83
N GLY A 89 0.37 6.01 21.70
CA GLY A 89 -0.61 5.34 20.88
C GLY A 89 -1.06 6.19 19.71
N PHE A 90 -1.34 5.55 18.60
CA PHE A 90 -1.88 6.20 17.42
C PHE A 90 -3.02 5.37 16.84
N LEU A 91 -4.22 5.95 16.79
CA LEU A 91 -5.41 5.35 16.22
C LEU A 91 -5.72 6.04 14.90
N THR A 92 -6.00 5.27 13.87
CA THR A 92 -6.53 5.76 12.60
C THR A 92 -7.84 5.08 12.25
N TRP A 93 -8.71 5.81 11.63
CA TRP A 93 -9.87 5.30 10.94
C TRP A 93 -9.77 5.75 9.48
N ASP A 94 -9.35 4.84 8.63
CA ASP A 94 -9.13 5.07 7.21
C ASP A 94 -10.43 4.73 6.47
N TYR A 95 -11.05 5.73 5.83
CA TYR A 95 -12.31 5.57 5.12
C TYR A 95 -12.08 5.19 3.66
N ASP A 96 -12.84 4.23 3.14
CA ASP A 96 -12.79 3.85 1.72
C ASP A 96 -13.35 4.96 0.81
N ASN A 97 -14.21 5.82 1.33
CA ASN A 97 -14.75 6.96 0.59
C ASN A 97 -13.70 8.06 0.40
N PRO A 98 -13.22 8.33 -0.82
CA PRO A 98 -12.20 9.34 -1.07
C PRO A 98 -12.64 10.78 -0.79
N GLY A 99 -13.95 11.02 -0.64
CA GLY A 99 -14.50 12.32 -0.24
C GLY A 99 -14.53 12.54 1.28
N LYS A 100 -14.18 11.53 2.08
CA LYS A 100 -14.13 11.61 3.53
C LYS A 100 -12.70 11.58 4.02
N THR A 101 -12.32 12.57 4.81
CA THR A 101 -11.00 12.64 5.44
C THR A 101 -10.89 11.59 6.54
N ASP A 102 -9.76 10.89 6.60
CA ASP A 102 -9.46 9.94 7.66
C ASP A 102 -9.39 10.61 9.03
N ASP A 103 -9.91 9.92 10.04
CA ASP A 103 -9.79 10.35 11.43
C ASP A 103 -8.51 9.79 12.04
N LYS A 104 -7.82 10.63 12.84
CA LYS A 104 -6.53 10.28 13.45
C LYS A 104 -6.45 10.82 14.86
N TRP A 105 -6.06 9.95 15.81
CA TRP A 105 -5.90 10.32 17.21
C TRP A 105 -4.53 9.89 17.71
N LEU A 106 -3.91 10.77 18.45
CA LEU A 106 -2.61 10.53 19.09
C LEU A 106 -2.79 10.54 20.61
N TYR A 107 -2.38 9.47 21.26
CA TYR A 107 -2.30 9.37 22.71
C TYR A 107 -0.86 9.53 23.17
N LEU A 108 -0.64 10.50 24.07
CA LEU A 108 0.66 10.79 24.68
C LEU A 108 0.58 10.47 26.18
N PRO A 109 1.25 9.41 26.68
CA PRO A 109 1.18 8.99 28.07
C PRO A 109 1.58 10.08 29.06
N ALA A 110 2.60 10.87 28.71
CA ALA A 110 3.09 11.98 29.55
C ALA A 110 2.03 13.08 29.76
N MET A 111 1.12 13.26 28.81
CA MET A 111 0.05 14.26 28.83
C MET A 111 -1.30 13.67 29.26
N LYS A 112 -1.40 12.34 29.33
CA LYS A 112 -2.67 11.60 29.55
C LYS A 112 -3.80 12.03 28.60
N LYS A 113 -3.44 12.39 27.36
CA LYS A 113 -4.33 12.87 26.31
C LYS A 113 -4.12 12.06 25.04
#